data_44e19626af7f57a75526296d3d875363
#
_entry.id   44e19626af7f57a75526296d3d875363
#
_cell.length_a   1.000
_cell.length_b   1.000
_cell.length_c   1.000
_cell.angle_alpha   90.00
_cell.angle_beta   90.00
_cell.angle_gamma   90.00
#
_symmetry.space_group_name_H-M   'P 1'
#
loop_
_entity.id
_entity.type
_entity.pdbx_description
1 polymer ?
#
loop_
_entity_poly.entity_id
_entity_poly.type
_entity_poly.pdbx_seq_one_letter_code
_entity_poly.pdbx_strand_id
1 'polypeptide(L)'
;MIRSVYLMLGQECNFSCRYCIQHELFVNEVPRSEINYDVVDFLKKLGHRPLLQFWGGEPLVYFKDIEYLVGQLGSTFDYSIITNGALLTEEIVDFINAKDIWLTVSNDGPNTVNYRNFNVLEDENIVKAIGKYKRTKSFSAVISAENYDVKSIYNYISSKFEDSYINYDFILASEHTPSDLVNFDMEKFEKYFSEYFIKVADEIVAGSVKYQDLLFFNSLAKDFNAQYKLGEFSCNAYTSTLNIDLLGNVYKCHNSGEVIGQINSLDSIKKYEYSIEHLAYCQGCECLRFCKMGCILMPLDLKRGYFCKLKKALYKYFCAMEKSLLC
;
A
#
# COMPACT_ATOMS: atom_id res chain seq x y z
N MET A 1 -13.16 -6.90 16.02
CA MET A 1 -11.80 -6.95 16.64
C MET A 1 -10.83 -6.23 15.73
N ILE A 2 -10.12 -5.21 16.22
CA ILE A 2 -9.12 -4.43 15.47
C ILE A 2 -7.86 -5.27 15.31
N ARG A 3 -7.46 -5.55 14.06
CA ARG A 3 -6.25 -6.33 13.74
C ARG A 3 -5.05 -5.46 13.41
N SER A 4 -5.31 -4.25 12.93
CA SER A 4 -4.25 -3.29 12.61
C SER A 4 -4.66 -1.87 12.95
N VAL A 5 -3.68 -1.07 13.31
CA VAL A 5 -3.82 0.37 13.53
C VAL A 5 -2.83 1.06 12.61
N TYR A 6 -3.32 1.99 11.79
CA TYR A 6 -2.48 2.94 11.06
C TYR A 6 -2.43 4.22 11.89
N LEU A 7 -1.27 4.51 12.43
CA LEU A 7 -1.05 5.69 13.27
C LEU A 7 -0.33 6.76 12.46
N MET A 8 -1.06 7.83 12.14
CA MET A 8 -0.50 9.01 11.48
C MET A 8 0.30 9.83 12.47
N LEU A 9 1.60 9.97 12.21
CA LEU A 9 2.52 10.75 13.05
C LEU A 9 2.52 12.23 12.70
N GLY A 10 2.20 12.57 11.46
CA GLY A 10 2.15 13.90 10.90
C GLY A 10 2.18 13.83 9.37
N GLN A 11 2.16 15.01 8.73
CA GLN A 11 2.04 15.11 7.27
C GLN A 11 3.31 15.61 6.58
N GLU A 12 4.34 15.98 7.35
CA GLU A 12 5.61 16.39 6.76
C GLU A 12 6.24 15.24 5.98
N CYS A 13 6.72 15.54 4.79
CA CYS A 13 7.44 14.61 3.95
C CYS A 13 8.62 15.34 3.29
N ASN A 14 9.76 14.68 3.23
CA ASN A 14 10.95 15.17 2.54
C ASN A 14 10.93 14.88 1.03
N PHE A 15 9.87 14.24 0.52
CA PHE A 15 9.62 13.99 -0.91
C PHE A 15 8.36 14.68 -1.39
N SER A 16 8.28 14.88 -2.73
CA SER A 16 7.11 15.39 -3.44
C SER A 16 6.77 14.44 -4.61
N CYS A 17 6.33 13.23 -4.28
CA CYS A 17 6.04 12.20 -5.29
C CYS A 17 4.87 12.62 -6.19
N ARG A 18 5.02 12.47 -7.51
CA ARG A 18 4.03 12.88 -8.52
C ARG A 18 2.64 12.23 -8.38
N TYR A 19 2.57 11.06 -7.78
CA TYR A 19 1.32 10.31 -7.57
C TYR A 19 0.86 10.30 -6.12
N CYS A 20 1.45 11.13 -5.25
CA CYS A 20 1.14 11.09 -3.83
C CYS A 20 -0.26 11.63 -3.55
N ILE A 21 -1.19 10.73 -3.23
CA ILE A 21 -2.55 11.08 -2.89
C ILE A 21 -2.64 11.89 -1.58
N GLN A 22 -1.66 11.77 -0.70
CA GLN A 22 -1.70 12.46 0.60
C GLN A 22 -1.47 13.97 0.47
N HIS A 23 -0.63 14.43 -0.47
CA HIS A 23 -0.44 15.86 -0.71
C HIS A 23 -1.73 16.62 -1.01
N GLU A 24 -2.72 15.93 -1.51
CA GLU A 24 -3.96 16.52 -1.98
C GLU A 24 -5.09 16.40 -0.97
N LEU A 25 -5.09 15.32 -0.19
CA LEU A 25 -6.16 15.04 0.77
C LEU A 25 -5.97 15.77 2.09
N PHE A 26 -4.77 16.25 2.37
CA PHE A 26 -4.42 16.96 3.59
C PHE A 26 -4.07 18.43 3.31
N VAL A 27 -4.96 19.14 2.63
CA VAL A 27 -4.81 20.57 2.29
C VAL A 27 -4.71 21.48 3.53
N ASN A 28 -5.19 21.02 4.67
CA ASN A 28 -5.04 21.72 5.92
C ASN A 28 -3.90 21.06 6.70
N GLU A 29 -2.78 21.77 6.81
CA GLU A 29 -1.70 21.39 7.71
C GLU A 29 -2.30 21.03 9.08
N VAL A 30 -2.32 19.74 9.40
CA VAL A 30 -2.50 19.36 10.80
C VAL A 30 -1.18 19.72 11.45
N PRO A 31 -1.14 20.77 12.31
CA PRO A 31 0.10 21.17 12.97
C PRO A 31 0.69 19.92 13.61
N ARG A 32 2.02 19.80 13.62
CA ARG A 32 2.71 18.79 14.43
C ARG A 32 2.17 18.92 15.86
N SER A 33 1.28 18.00 16.22
CA SER A 33 0.67 17.99 17.54
C SER A 33 1.58 17.21 18.49
N GLU A 34 1.65 17.70 19.72
CA GLU A 34 2.21 16.88 20.81
C GLU A 34 1.41 15.57 20.91
N ILE A 35 2.10 14.48 21.25
CA ILE A 35 1.44 13.18 21.45
C ILE A 35 0.41 13.32 22.58
N ASN A 36 -0.85 13.09 22.26
CA ASN A 36 -1.88 12.99 23.26
C ASN A 36 -1.72 11.65 24.02
N TYR A 37 -1.47 11.71 25.32
CA TYR A 37 -1.30 10.51 26.16
C TYR A 37 -2.54 9.60 26.15
N ASP A 38 -3.75 10.15 25.95
CA ASP A 38 -4.97 9.37 25.81
C ASP A 38 -4.90 8.38 24.63
N VAL A 39 -4.18 8.73 23.56
CA VAL A 39 -3.94 7.82 22.43
C VAL A 39 -3.08 6.64 22.85
N VAL A 40 -2.02 6.88 23.64
CA VAL A 40 -1.15 5.82 24.15
C VAL A 40 -1.93 4.87 25.07
N ASP A 41 -2.73 5.44 25.97
CA ASP A 41 -3.57 4.67 26.91
C ASP A 41 -4.67 3.89 26.18
N PHE A 42 -5.26 4.47 25.15
CA PHE A 42 -6.21 3.80 24.27
C PHE A 42 -5.55 2.61 23.56
N LEU A 43 -4.39 2.81 22.96
CA LEU A 43 -3.65 1.75 22.28
C LEU A 43 -3.31 0.58 23.22
N LYS A 44 -2.84 0.87 24.43
CA LYS A 44 -2.55 -0.16 25.46
C LYS A 44 -3.77 -1.04 25.78
N LYS A 45 -4.99 -0.47 25.71
CA LYS A 45 -6.24 -1.18 26.01
C LYS A 45 -6.72 -2.10 24.88
N LEU A 46 -6.20 -1.98 23.65
CA LEU A 46 -6.64 -2.82 22.53
C LEU A 46 -6.35 -4.30 22.76
N GLY A 47 -5.28 -4.64 23.46
CA GLY A 47 -4.88 -6.01 23.73
C GLY A 47 -4.60 -6.82 22.43
N HIS A 48 -4.54 -8.14 22.55
CA HIS A 48 -4.41 -9.12 21.44
C HIS A 48 -3.33 -8.84 20.36
N ARG A 49 -2.38 -7.98 20.64
CA ARG A 49 -1.18 -7.71 19.82
C ARG A 49 -1.50 -7.41 18.33
N PRO A 50 -2.25 -6.32 18.03
CA PRO A 50 -2.50 -5.91 16.67
C PRO A 50 -1.23 -5.36 16.01
N LEU A 51 -1.22 -5.26 14.67
CA LEU A 51 -0.17 -4.56 13.94
C LEU A 51 -0.34 -3.04 14.10
N LEU A 52 0.69 -2.34 14.58
CA LEU A 52 0.77 -0.89 14.55
C LEU A 52 1.67 -0.46 13.41
N GLN A 53 1.08 0.13 12.38
CA GLN A 53 1.80 0.69 11.27
C GLN A 53 1.95 2.19 11.43
N PHE A 54 3.20 2.65 11.50
CA PHE A 54 3.50 4.07 11.49
C PHE A 54 3.30 4.63 10.08
N TRP A 55 2.55 5.72 10.01
CA TRP A 55 2.07 6.30 8.77
C TRP A 55 2.13 7.84 8.83
N GLY A 56 1.97 8.50 7.68
CA GLY A 56 1.97 9.96 7.55
C GLY A 56 2.56 10.38 6.22
N GLY A 57 3.14 11.58 6.13
CA GLY A 57 3.93 12.00 4.99
C GLY A 57 5.15 11.09 4.84
N GLU A 58 6.19 11.31 5.64
CA GLU A 58 7.30 10.37 5.81
C GLU A 58 7.47 10.03 7.30
N PRO A 59 7.24 8.77 7.71
CA PRO A 59 7.31 8.39 9.12
C PRO A 59 8.66 8.66 9.78
N LEU A 60 9.78 8.54 9.06
CA LEU A 60 11.10 8.75 9.63
C LEU A 60 11.43 10.22 9.93
N VAL A 61 10.66 11.18 9.43
CA VAL A 61 10.72 12.58 9.90
C VAL A 61 10.37 12.66 11.39
N TYR A 62 9.51 11.75 11.85
CA TYR A 62 9.03 11.64 13.23
C TYR A 62 9.69 10.49 14.00
N PHE A 63 10.93 10.15 13.67
CA PHE A 63 11.57 8.96 14.23
C PHE A 63 11.62 8.96 15.77
N LYS A 64 11.78 10.12 16.40
CA LYS A 64 11.75 10.25 17.89
C LYS A 64 10.40 9.87 18.48
N ASP A 65 9.32 10.18 17.77
CA ASP A 65 7.97 9.79 18.22
C ASP A 65 7.78 8.27 18.07
N ILE A 66 8.35 7.68 17.03
CA ILE A 66 8.36 6.21 16.87
C ILE A 66 9.13 5.55 18.02
N GLU A 67 10.34 6.05 18.37
CA GLU A 67 11.12 5.53 19.49
C GLU A 67 10.32 5.60 20.80
N TYR A 68 9.70 6.74 21.07
CA TYR A 68 8.87 6.96 22.26
C TYR A 68 7.68 5.98 22.29
N LEU A 69 6.90 5.91 21.22
CA LEU A 69 5.70 5.06 21.15
C LEU A 69 6.04 3.57 21.27
N VAL A 70 7.07 3.10 20.58
CA VAL A 70 7.55 1.71 20.70
C VAL A 70 8.03 1.43 22.12
N GLY A 71 8.67 2.41 22.77
CA GLY A 71 9.09 2.31 24.17
C GLY A 71 7.89 2.21 25.14
N GLN A 72 6.82 2.99 24.92
CA GLN A 72 5.64 3.00 25.78
C GLN A 72 4.72 1.79 25.58
N LEU A 73 4.62 1.29 24.34
CA LEU A 73 3.71 0.21 23.97
C LEU A 73 4.37 -1.19 24.09
N GLY A 74 5.70 -1.25 24.00
CA GLY A 74 6.47 -2.49 24.20
C GLY A 74 6.02 -3.63 23.28
N SER A 75 5.78 -4.82 23.84
CA SER A 75 5.39 -6.02 23.11
C SER A 75 3.87 -6.17 22.89
N THR A 76 3.08 -5.14 23.20
CA THR A 76 1.62 -5.17 23.00
C THR A 76 1.21 -5.05 21.54
N PHE A 77 2.12 -4.69 20.67
CA PHE A 77 1.94 -4.59 19.22
C PHE A 77 3.04 -5.32 18.45
N ASP A 78 2.72 -5.73 17.23
CA ASP A 78 3.68 -5.89 16.15
C ASP A 78 3.81 -4.54 15.44
N TYR A 79 5.00 -4.16 14.99
CA TYR A 79 5.25 -2.83 14.42
C TYR A 79 5.65 -2.92 12.96
N SER A 80 5.23 -1.93 12.17
CA SER A 80 5.70 -1.75 10.81
C SER A 80 5.92 -0.28 10.43
N ILE A 81 6.88 -0.06 9.53
CA ILE A 81 7.19 1.24 8.94
C ILE A 81 7.22 1.06 7.42
N ILE A 82 6.49 1.93 6.70
CA ILE A 82 6.67 2.12 5.26
C ILE A 82 7.30 3.49 5.08
N THR A 83 8.48 3.54 4.48
CA THR A 83 9.28 4.77 4.34
C THR A 83 9.74 4.99 2.91
N ASN A 84 9.94 6.24 2.52
CA ASN A 84 10.64 6.57 1.28
C ASN A 84 12.15 6.23 1.34
N GLY A 85 12.66 5.96 2.52
CA GLY A 85 14.00 5.46 2.77
C GLY A 85 15.11 6.53 2.84
N ALA A 86 14.85 7.79 2.47
CA ALA A 86 15.88 8.82 2.39
C ALA A 86 16.51 9.22 3.74
N LEU A 87 15.81 8.93 4.84
CA LEU A 87 16.28 9.21 6.20
C LEU A 87 16.83 7.97 6.90
N LEU A 88 16.94 6.83 6.22
CA LEU A 88 17.50 5.62 6.80
C LEU A 88 19.00 5.79 7.08
N THR A 89 19.37 5.57 8.32
CA THR A 89 20.77 5.45 8.76
C THR A 89 21.00 4.07 9.38
N GLU A 90 22.27 3.70 9.57
CA GLU A 90 22.59 2.44 10.24
C GLU A 90 21.99 2.39 11.66
N GLU A 91 21.99 3.50 12.40
CA GLU A 91 21.43 3.59 13.77
C GLU A 91 19.92 3.37 13.77
N ILE A 92 19.20 3.96 12.80
CA ILE A 92 17.75 3.73 12.66
C ILE A 92 17.47 2.26 12.35
N VAL A 93 18.23 1.65 11.46
CA VAL A 93 18.07 0.23 11.12
C VAL A 93 18.44 -0.68 12.30
N ASP A 94 19.45 -0.31 13.10
CA ASP A 94 19.79 -1.04 14.33
C ASP A 94 18.63 -0.99 15.35
N PHE A 95 17.98 0.16 15.52
CA PHE A 95 16.76 0.28 16.33
C PHE A 95 15.60 -0.60 15.76
N ILE A 96 15.35 -0.53 14.46
CA ILE A 96 14.32 -1.32 13.77
C ILE A 96 14.56 -2.83 14.00
N ASN A 97 15.81 -3.28 13.87
CA ASN A 97 16.21 -4.65 14.14
C ASN A 97 16.02 -5.04 15.62
N ALA A 98 16.41 -4.15 16.56
CA ALA A 98 16.33 -4.40 18.00
C ALA A 98 14.88 -4.48 18.50
N LYS A 99 13.96 -3.77 17.85
CA LYS A 99 12.53 -3.74 18.18
C LYS A 99 11.69 -4.67 17.30
N ASP A 100 12.32 -5.43 16.42
CA ASP A 100 11.67 -6.38 15.51
C ASP A 100 10.59 -5.74 14.63
N ILE A 101 10.84 -4.51 14.18
CA ILE A 101 9.91 -3.71 13.36
C ILE A 101 10.00 -4.17 11.89
N TRP A 102 8.88 -4.33 11.24
CA TRP A 102 8.82 -4.63 9.80
C TRP A 102 9.09 -3.35 9.00
N LEU A 103 10.09 -3.41 8.13
CA LEU A 103 10.52 -2.30 7.29
C LEU A 103 10.17 -2.57 5.84
N THR A 104 9.46 -1.63 5.21
CA THR A 104 9.23 -1.60 3.76
C THR A 104 9.74 -0.28 3.20
N VAL A 105 10.59 -0.35 2.18
CA VAL A 105 11.13 0.84 1.50
C VAL A 105 10.40 1.06 0.19
N SER A 106 9.93 2.28 -0.03
CA SER A 106 9.24 2.66 -1.26
C SER A 106 10.24 2.89 -2.39
N ASN A 107 10.16 2.10 -3.46
CA ASN A 107 11.01 2.27 -4.64
C ASN A 107 10.31 1.72 -5.89
N ASP A 108 10.25 2.50 -6.96
CA ASP A 108 9.53 2.19 -8.20
C ASP A 108 10.45 1.59 -9.29
N GLY A 109 11.61 1.09 -8.90
CA GLY A 109 12.57 0.50 -9.82
C GLY A 109 13.54 1.52 -10.45
N PRO A 110 14.04 1.26 -11.67
CA PRO A 110 15.12 2.06 -12.26
C PRO A 110 14.75 3.52 -12.51
N ASN A 111 13.45 3.79 -12.69
CA ASN A 111 12.92 5.12 -13.01
C ASN A 111 12.37 5.86 -11.78
N THR A 112 12.63 5.39 -10.57
CA THR A 112 12.12 5.94 -9.31
C THR A 112 12.28 7.47 -9.23
N VAL A 113 13.38 8.04 -9.69
CA VAL A 113 13.64 9.49 -9.67
C VAL A 113 12.59 10.29 -10.43
N ASN A 114 11.96 9.72 -11.46
CA ASN A 114 10.95 10.39 -12.25
C ASN A 114 9.61 10.54 -11.51
N TYR A 115 9.41 9.74 -10.46
CA TYR A 115 8.16 9.69 -9.70
C TYR A 115 8.32 10.22 -8.28
N ARG A 116 9.48 9.95 -7.64
CA ARG A 116 9.75 10.24 -6.22
C ARG A 116 10.80 11.30 -5.97
N ASN A 117 11.37 11.93 -7.01
CA ASN A 117 12.42 12.96 -6.96
C ASN A 117 13.80 12.44 -6.53
N PHE A 118 13.91 11.30 -5.89
CA PHE A 118 15.16 10.72 -5.43
C PHE A 118 15.10 9.20 -5.44
N ASN A 119 16.20 8.55 -5.86
CA ASN A 119 16.31 7.10 -5.82
C ASN A 119 17.29 6.68 -4.71
N VAL A 120 16.74 6.24 -3.59
CA VAL A 120 17.49 5.82 -2.41
C VAL A 120 18.43 4.63 -2.67
N LEU A 121 18.17 3.83 -3.70
CA LEU A 121 19.02 2.69 -4.07
C LEU A 121 20.26 3.09 -4.88
N GLU A 122 20.43 4.36 -5.21
CA GLU A 122 21.66 4.93 -5.78
C GLU A 122 22.53 5.65 -4.73
N ASP A 123 22.10 5.72 -3.47
CA ASP A 123 22.87 6.24 -2.36
C ASP A 123 23.54 5.09 -1.59
N GLU A 124 24.87 5.03 -1.60
CA GLU A 124 25.63 3.94 -0.99
C GLU A 124 25.43 3.84 0.52
N ASN A 125 25.23 4.96 1.23
CA ASN A 125 25.02 4.95 2.67
C ASN A 125 23.65 4.37 3.02
N ILE A 126 22.61 4.73 2.23
CA ILE A 126 21.26 4.20 2.41
C ILE A 126 21.23 2.72 2.04
N VAL A 127 21.86 2.32 0.94
CA VAL A 127 21.97 0.90 0.54
C VAL A 127 22.66 0.10 1.63
N LYS A 128 23.75 0.63 2.21
CA LYS A 128 24.45 -0.01 3.34
C LYS A 128 23.54 -0.14 4.57
N ALA A 129 22.79 0.92 4.91
CA ALA A 129 21.85 0.88 6.02
C ALA A 129 20.75 -0.17 5.80
N ILE A 130 20.12 -0.20 4.63
CA ILE A 130 19.11 -1.22 4.28
C ILE A 130 19.72 -2.63 4.34
N GLY A 131 20.96 -2.79 3.90
CA GLY A 131 21.73 -4.05 3.96
C GLY A 131 21.84 -4.63 5.37
N LYS A 132 21.90 -3.78 6.41
CA LYS A 132 21.93 -4.21 7.83
C LYS A 132 20.60 -4.74 8.35
N TYR A 133 19.49 -4.49 7.64
CA TYR A 133 18.19 -5.01 8.07
C TYR A 133 18.18 -6.53 8.03
N LYS A 134 17.85 -7.15 9.17
CA LYS A 134 18.04 -8.61 9.39
C LYS A 134 16.99 -9.50 8.71
N ARG A 135 15.79 -8.96 8.47
CA ARG A 135 14.74 -9.69 7.76
C ARG A 135 14.90 -9.54 6.25
N THR A 136 14.17 -10.31 5.47
CA THR A 136 14.03 -10.15 4.02
C THR A 136 13.63 -8.70 3.69
N LYS A 137 14.34 -8.09 2.73
CA LYS A 137 14.11 -6.68 2.34
C LYS A 137 12.80 -6.57 1.61
N SER A 138 11.89 -5.78 2.16
CA SER A 138 10.58 -5.51 1.57
C SER A 138 10.59 -4.16 0.87
N PHE A 139 10.10 -4.14 -0.36
CA PHE A 139 9.91 -2.93 -1.13
C PHE A 139 8.44 -2.77 -1.53
N SER A 140 8.03 -1.53 -1.79
CA SER A 140 6.72 -1.21 -2.34
C SER A 140 6.89 -0.34 -3.59
N ALA A 141 6.27 -0.73 -4.69
CA ALA A 141 6.32 -0.02 -5.96
C ALA A 141 4.92 0.30 -6.46
N VAL A 142 4.76 1.51 -7.01
CA VAL A 142 3.50 1.95 -7.63
C VAL A 142 3.51 1.61 -9.12
N ILE A 143 2.50 0.86 -9.54
CA ILE A 143 2.23 0.57 -10.95
C ILE A 143 1.39 1.69 -11.53
N SER A 144 1.94 2.40 -12.52
CA SER A 144 1.30 3.48 -13.26
C SER A 144 1.38 3.24 -14.76
N ALA A 145 0.78 4.12 -15.57
CA ALA A 145 0.85 4.04 -17.03
C ALA A 145 2.27 4.12 -17.58
N GLU A 146 3.16 4.80 -16.87
CA GLU A 146 4.59 4.92 -17.22
C GLU A 146 5.47 3.87 -16.53
N ASN A 147 4.96 3.10 -15.56
CA ASN A 147 5.75 2.19 -14.73
C ASN A 147 4.98 0.90 -14.39
N TYR A 148 4.69 0.07 -15.38
CA TYR A 148 4.01 -1.22 -15.17
C TYR A 148 4.85 -2.45 -15.52
N ASP A 149 6.11 -2.28 -15.92
CA ASP A 149 7.03 -3.40 -16.14
C ASP A 149 7.56 -3.94 -14.80
N VAL A 150 6.77 -4.84 -14.20
CA VAL A 150 7.10 -5.44 -12.90
C VAL A 150 8.42 -6.23 -12.92
N LYS A 151 8.83 -6.77 -14.10
CA LYS A 151 10.11 -7.47 -14.22
C LYS A 151 11.30 -6.52 -14.16
N SER A 152 11.19 -5.37 -14.84
CA SER A 152 12.22 -4.33 -14.79
C SER A 152 12.40 -3.81 -13.36
N ILE A 153 11.28 -3.54 -12.66
CA ILE A 153 11.31 -3.10 -11.26
C ILE A 153 12.00 -4.16 -10.37
N TYR A 154 11.59 -5.42 -10.50
CA TYR A 154 12.18 -6.52 -9.72
C TYR A 154 13.67 -6.69 -10.00
N ASN A 155 14.06 -6.75 -11.28
CA ASN A 155 15.46 -6.95 -11.66
C ASN A 155 16.36 -5.83 -11.14
N TYR A 156 15.88 -4.59 -11.14
CA TYR A 156 16.62 -3.47 -10.60
C TYR A 156 16.82 -3.60 -9.08
N ILE A 157 15.75 -3.82 -8.31
CA ILE A 157 15.81 -3.92 -6.86
C ILE A 157 16.63 -5.16 -6.44
N SER A 158 16.41 -6.31 -7.07
CA SER A 158 17.13 -7.54 -6.77
C SER A 158 18.61 -7.48 -7.14
N SER A 159 19.02 -6.61 -8.07
CA SER A 159 20.45 -6.36 -8.36
C SER A 159 21.17 -5.66 -7.19
N LYS A 160 20.44 -4.95 -6.33
CA LYS A 160 20.96 -4.32 -5.11
C LYS A 160 20.81 -5.24 -3.90
N PHE A 161 19.68 -5.99 -3.84
CA PHE A 161 19.35 -6.90 -2.73
C PHE A 161 18.72 -8.19 -3.27
N GLU A 162 19.51 -9.23 -3.40
CA GLU A 162 19.06 -10.54 -3.88
C GLU A 162 17.93 -11.12 -2.99
N ASP A 163 18.06 -10.93 -1.66
CA ASP A 163 17.05 -11.28 -0.66
C ASP A 163 15.99 -10.19 -0.52
N SER A 164 15.20 -9.95 -1.57
CA SER A 164 14.16 -8.93 -1.58
C SER A 164 12.86 -9.43 -2.18
N TYR A 165 11.75 -8.81 -1.76
CA TYR A 165 10.46 -8.95 -2.40
C TYR A 165 9.77 -7.58 -2.55
N ILE A 166 8.85 -7.48 -3.51
CA ILE A 166 8.21 -6.23 -3.87
C ILE A 166 6.69 -6.40 -3.80
N ASN A 167 6.05 -5.49 -3.07
CA ASN A 167 4.61 -5.31 -3.11
C ASN A 167 4.28 -4.33 -4.24
N TYR A 168 3.46 -4.76 -5.19
CA TYR A 168 3.02 -3.92 -6.29
C TYR A 168 1.61 -3.40 -6.02
N ASP A 169 1.48 -2.08 -5.98
CA ASP A 169 0.20 -1.40 -5.82
C ASP A 169 -0.14 -0.61 -7.09
N PHE A 170 -1.33 -0.81 -7.64
CA PHE A 170 -1.81 0.03 -8.73
C PHE A 170 -2.07 1.43 -8.21
N ILE A 171 -1.66 2.42 -9.00
CA ILE A 171 -1.83 3.83 -8.66
C ILE A 171 -3.27 4.11 -8.21
N LEU A 172 -3.38 4.78 -7.08
CA LEU A 172 -4.63 5.29 -6.57
C LEU A 172 -4.74 6.76 -6.97
N ALA A 173 -5.52 7.04 -8.01
CA ALA A 173 -5.64 8.37 -8.54
C ALA A 173 -6.70 9.21 -7.85
N SER A 174 -6.41 10.50 -7.73
CA SER A 174 -7.32 11.58 -7.39
C SER A 174 -7.53 12.51 -8.60
N GLU A 175 -8.31 13.56 -8.41
CA GLU A 175 -8.57 14.57 -9.45
C GLU A 175 -7.29 15.33 -9.90
N HIS A 176 -6.26 15.35 -9.05
CA HIS A 176 -5.00 16.05 -9.30
C HIS A 176 -3.88 15.13 -9.80
N THR A 177 -4.12 13.82 -9.82
CA THR A 177 -3.11 12.90 -10.33
C THR A 177 -2.78 13.20 -11.78
N PRO A 178 -1.50 13.38 -12.15
CA PRO A 178 -1.09 13.66 -13.52
C PRO A 178 -1.65 12.61 -14.50
N SER A 179 -2.22 13.07 -15.60
CA SER A 179 -2.93 12.21 -16.56
C SER A 179 -2.03 11.17 -17.22
N ASP A 180 -0.75 11.49 -17.42
CA ASP A 180 0.27 10.57 -17.95
C ASP A 180 0.49 9.34 -17.08
N LEU A 181 0.25 9.45 -15.77
CA LEU A 181 0.37 8.31 -14.84
C LEU A 181 -0.84 7.36 -14.87
N VAL A 182 -1.98 7.80 -15.40
CA VAL A 182 -3.23 7.01 -15.44
C VAL A 182 -3.75 6.71 -16.85
N ASN A 183 -3.18 7.35 -17.89
CA ASN A 183 -3.53 7.11 -19.27
C ASN A 183 -2.77 5.91 -19.84
N PHE A 184 -3.17 4.71 -19.42
CA PHE A 184 -2.55 3.48 -19.89
C PHE A 184 -2.83 3.26 -21.38
N ASP A 185 -1.77 2.98 -22.16
CA ASP A 185 -1.88 2.33 -23.47
C ASP A 185 -2.35 0.89 -23.21
N MET A 186 -3.67 0.68 -23.32
CA MET A 186 -4.28 -0.60 -22.95
C MET A 186 -3.81 -1.76 -23.85
N GLU A 187 -3.45 -1.49 -25.10
CA GLU A 187 -2.94 -2.52 -26.00
C GLU A 187 -1.57 -3.03 -25.52
N LYS A 188 -0.67 -2.11 -25.18
CA LYS A 188 0.65 -2.46 -24.63
C LYS A 188 0.54 -3.10 -23.25
N PHE A 189 -0.31 -2.56 -22.38
CA PHE A 189 -0.55 -3.11 -21.05
C PHE A 189 -1.08 -4.54 -21.11
N GLU A 190 -2.10 -4.77 -21.93
CA GLU A 190 -2.68 -6.09 -22.13
C GLU A 190 -1.66 -7.08 -22.70
N LYS A 191 -0.91 -6.67 -23.72
CA LYS A 191 0.15 -7.51 -24.29
C LYS A 191 1.19 -7.90 -23.24
N TYR A 192 1.70 -6.91 -22.48
CA TYR A 192 2.71 -7.15 -21.45
C TYR A 192 2.24 -8.16 -20.39
N PHE A 193 1.06 -7.93 -19.80
CA PHE A 193 0.55 -8.80 -18.74
C PHE A 193 0.10 -10.16 -19.26
N SER A 194 -0.37 -10.26 -20.49
CA SER A 194 -0.64 -11.56 -21.13
C SER A 194 0.61 -12.40 -21.22
N GLU A 195 1.68 -11.85 -21.79
CA GLU A 195 2.97 -12.54 -21.93
C GLU A 195 3.58 -12.88 -20.56
N TYR A 196 3.46 -11.95 -19.60
CA TYR A 196 3.94 -12.16 -18.24
C TYR A 196 3.24 -13.34 -17.55
N PHE A 197 1.91 -13.37 -17.57
CA PHE A 197 1.15 -14.43 -16.88
C PHE A 197 1.27 -15.79 -17.56
N ILE A 198 1.33 -15.84 -18.88
CA ILE A 198 1.61 -17.11 -19.60
C ILE A 198 2.95 -17.68 -19.14
N LYS A 199 3.99 -16.83 -19.14
CA LYS A 199 5.32 -17.25 -18.68
C LYS A 199 5.32 -17.72 -17.23
N VAL A 200 4.68 -17.00 -16.32
CA VAL A 200 4.59 -17.38 -14.89
C VAL A 200 3.84 -18.71 -14.75
N ALA A 201 2.77 -18.93 -15.49
CA ALA A 201 2.04 -20.20 -15.47
C ALA A 201 2.91 -21.37 -15.93
N ASP A 202 3.66 -21.21 -17.02
CA ASP A 202 4.59 -22.22 -17.52
C ASP A 202 5.69 -22.52 -16.49
N GLU A 203 6.24 -21.49 -15.84
CA GLU A 203 7.26 -21.64 -14.81
C GLU A 203 6.69 -22.32 -13.55
N ILE A 204 5.41 -22.08 -13.18
CA ILE A 204 4.73 -22.79 -12.09
C ILE A 204 4.62 -24.28 -12.42
N VAL A 205 4.16 -24.62 -13.62
CA VAL A 205 4.03 -26.02 -14.07
C VAL A 205 5.39 -26.71 -14.11
N ALA A 206 6.43 -26.01 -14.55
CA ALA A 206 7.81 -26.53 -14.58
C ALA A 206 8.49 -26.58 -13.20
N GLY A 207 7.90 -26.03 -12.16
CA GLY A 207 8.50 -25.92 -10.83
C GLY A 207 9.69 -24.96 -10.75
N SER A 208 9.81 -24.04 -11.70
CA SER A 208 10.94 -23.09 -11.85
C SER A 208 10.56 -21.62 -11.59
N VAL A 209 9.33 -21.38 -11.12
CA VAL A 209 8.82 -20.02 -10.88
C VAL A 209 9.63 -19.29 -9.80
N LYS A 210 9.96 -18.02 -10.05
CA LYS A 210 10.59 -17.17 -9.04
C LYS A 210 9.61 -16.84 -7.92
N TYR A 211 10.13 -16.78 -6.68
CA TYR A 211 9.33 -16.45 -5.50
C TYR A 211 8.55 -15.12 -5.65
N GLN A 212 9.17 -14.08 -6.21
CA GLN A 212 8.52 -12.79 -6.46
C GLN A 212 7.34 -12.89 -7.43
N ASP A 213 7.52 -13.63 -8.53
CA ASP A 213 6.46 -13.83 -9.52
C ASP A 213 5.30 -14.62 -8.94
N LEU A 214 5.61 -15.64 -8.12
CA LEU A 214 4.61 -16.40 -7.37
C LEU A 214 3.85 -15.54 -6.35
N LEU A 215 4.53 -14.64 -5.62
CA LEU A 215 3.88 -13.73 -4.68
C LEU A 215 2.91 -12.79 -5.38
N PHE A 216 3.34 -12.16 -6.48
CA PHE A 216 2.50 -11.25 -7.25
C PHE A 216 1.31 -11.99 -7.87
N PHE A 217 1.56 -13.14 -8.46
CA PHE A 217 0.51 -14.01 -8.99
C PHE A 217 -0.51 -14.38 -7.91
N ASN A 218 -0.06 -14.86 -6.74
CA ASN A 218 -0.94 -15.26 -5.64
C ASN A 218 -1.74 -14.08 -5.08
N SER A 219 -1.20 -12.87 -5.07
CA SER A 219 -1.92 -11.68 -4.65
C SER A 219 -3.14 -11.40 -5.51
N LEU A 220 -2.99 -11.57 -6.84
CA LEU A 220 -4.08 -11.41 -7.80
C LEU A 220 -5.03 -12.62 -7.78
N ALA A 221 -4.51 -13.85 -7.67
CA ALA A 221 -5.31 -15.07 -7.61
C ALA A 221 -6.22 -15.09 -6.36
N LYS A 222 -5.75 -14.58 -5.24
CA LYS A 222 -6.55 -14.42 -4.02
C LYS A 222 -7.77 -13.54 -4.27
N ASP A 223 -7.62 -12.46 -5.01
CA ASP A 223 -8.71 -11.57 -5.38
C ASP A 223 -9.69 -12.25 -6.35
N PHE A 224 -9.17 -13.03 -7.30
CA PHE A 224 -9.97 -13.77 -8.26
C PHE A 224 -10.86 -14.83 -7.59
N ASN A 225 -10.32 -15.56 -6.61
CA ASN A 225 -11.03 -16.62 -5.89
C ASN A 225 -11.90 -16.12 -4.73
N ALA A 226 -11.87 -14.81 -4.41
CA ALA A 226 -12.65 -14.28 -3.31
C ALA A 226 -14.15 -14.30 -3.59
N GLN A 227 -14.93 -14.68 -2.57
CA GLN A 227 -16.36 -14.42 -2.58
C GLN A 227 -16.60 -12.95 -2.24
N TYR A 228 -17.32 -12.24 -3.09
CA TYR A 228 -17.61 -10.83 -2.90
C TYR A 228 -19.05 -10.52 -3.28
N LYS A 229 -19.74 -9.76 -2.43
CA LYS A 229 -21.10 -9.28 -2.71
C LYS A 229 -21.07 -7.79 -3.01
N LEU A 230 -21.94 -7.36 -3.92
CA LEU A 230 -22.07 -5.95 -4.28
C LEU A 230 -22.31 -5.10 -3.03
N GLY A 231 -21.52 -4.03 -2.87
CA GLY A 231 -21.60 -3.12 -1.75
C GLY A 231 -20.79 -3.52 -0.51
N GLU A 232 -20.20 -4.70 -0.48
CA GLU A 232 -19.23 -5.04 0.57
C GLU A 232 -17.95 -4.25 0.41
N PHE A 233 -17.29 -3.88 1.53
CA PHE A 233 -15.98 -3.25 1.49
C PHE A 233 -14.90 -4.27 1.21
N SER A 234 -14.06 -3.99 0.22
CA SER A 234 -12.93 -4.84 -0.14
C SER A 234 -11.72 -4.65 0.77
N CYS A 235 -11.57 -3.48 1.38
CA CYS A 235 -10.46 -3.18 2.27
C CYS A 235 -10.87 -3.31 3.75
N ASN A 236 -9.88 -3.57 4.60
CA ASN A 236 -10.08 -3.73 6.03
C ASN A 236 -10.27 -2.42 6.80
N ALA A 237 -10.22 -1.26 6.13
CA ALA A 237 -10.27 0.07 6.75
C ALA A 237 -11.52 0.30 7.62
N TYR A 238 -12.59 -0.45 7.40
CA TYR A 238 -13.84 -0.33 8.15
C TYR A 238 -14.23 -1.57 8.96
N THR A 239 -13.46 -2.63 8.88
CA THR A 239 -13.80 -3.90 9.51
C THR A 239 -12.82 -4.30 10.60
N SER A 240 -11.52 -4.16 10.35
CA SER A 240 -10.48 -4.62 11.26
C SER A 240 -9.26 -3.69 11.33
N THR A 241 -9.27 -2.59 10.59
CA THR A 241 -8.22 -1.56 10.62
C THR A 241 -8.77 -0.27 11.21
N LEU A 242 -8.04 0.31 12.15
CA LEU A 242 -8.30 1.62 12.72
C LEU A 242 -7.25 2.61 12.19
N ASN A 243 -7.71 3.76 11.70
CA ASN A 243 -6.82 4.82 11.19
C ASN A 243 -6.94 6.01 12.14
N ILE A 244 -5.87 6.34 12.85
CA ILE A 244 -5.87 7.41 13.84
C ILE A 244 -4.62 8.29 13.72
N ASP A 245 -4.69 9.48 14.29
CA ASP A 245 -3.54 10.36 14.51
C ASP A 245 -3.14 10.44 16.00
N LEU A 246 -2.11 11.22 16.29
CA LEU A 246 -1.61 11.45 17.65
C LEU A 246 -2.54 12.33 18.49
N LEU A 247 -3.58 12.96 17.92
CA LEU A 247 -4.61 13.71 18.64
C LEU A 247 -5.83 12.85 19.00
N GLY A 248 -5.89 11.61 18.51
CA GLY A 248 -7.01 10.71 18.70
C GLY A 248 -8.14 10.90 17.69
N ASN A 249 -7.92 11.67 16.62
CA ASN A 249 -8.85 11.70 15.50
C ASN A 249 -8.89 10.33 14.81
N VAL A 250 -10.07 9.90 14.43
CA VAL A 250 -10.28 8.68 13.64
C VAL A 250 -10.58 9.09 12.20
N TYR A 251 -9.79 8.55 11.27
CA TYR A 251 -9.91 8.82 9.85
C TYR A 251 -10.63 7.70 9.12
N LYS A 252 -11.31 8.06 8.06
CA LYS A 252 -11.99 7.15 7.15
C LYS A 252 -11.05 6.06 6.61
N CYS A 253 -9.83 6.46 6.25
CA CYS A 253 -8.77 5.61 5.72
C CYS A 253 -7.44 6.31 5.96
N HIS A 254 -6.33 5.57 5.98
CA HIS A 254 -4.99 6.17 6.08
C HIS A 254 -4.64 7.09 4.90
N ASN A 255 -5.34 6.96 3.77
CA ASN A 255 -5.22 7.85 2.60
C ASN A 255 -6.33 8.92 2.53
N SER A 256 -7.08 9.17 3.60
CA SER A 256 -8.17 10.15 3.62
C SER A 256 -7.92 11.18 4.71
N GLY A 257 -8.05 12.47 4.38
CA GLY A 257 -8.08 13.56 5.37
C GLY A 257 -9.42 13.70 6.11
N GLU A 258 -10.44 12.88 5.78
CA GLU A 258 -11.76 12.94 6.38
C GLU A 258 -11.75 12.33 7.80
N VAL A 259 -11.91 13.20 8.81
CA VAL A 259 -12.12 12.78 10.20
C VAL A 259 -13.55 12.31 10.37
N ILE A 260 -13.74 11.08 10.83
CA ILE A 260 -15.06 10.45 11.02
C ILE A 260 -15.43 10.25 12.48
N GLY A 261 -14.55 10.58 13.40
CA GLY A 261 -14.78 10.48 14.85
C GLY A 261 -13.53 10.66 15.68
N GLN A 262 -13.63 10.22 16.92
CA GLN A 262 -12.57 10.26 17.92
C GLN A 262 -12.42 8.89 18.59
N ILE A 263 -11.22 8.60 19.12
CA ILE A 263 -10.96 7.32 19.83
C ILE A 263 -11.90 7.07 21.02
N ASN A 264 -12.43 8.14 21.63
CA ASN A 264 -13.34 8.03 22.79
C ASN A 264 -14.79 7.70 22.39
N SER A 265 -15.10 7.69 21.09
CA SER A 265 -16.47 7.55 20.57
C SER A 265 -16.56 6.61 19.36
N LEU A 266 -15.78 5.53 19.36
CA LEU A 266 -15.70 4.60 18.24
C LEU A 266 -17.06 3.97 17.87
N ASP A 267 -17.92 3.73 18.87
CA ASP A 267 -19.24 3.12 18.65
C ASP A 267 -20.20 4.05 17.89
N SER A 268 -19.92 5.36 17.87
CA SER A 268 -20.73 6.35 17.14
C SER A 268 -20.28 6.56 15.70
N ILE A 269 -19.18 5.95 15.27
CA ILE A 269 -18.65 6.10 13.92
C ILE A 269 -19.58 5.41 12.92
N LYS A 270 -20.15 6.19 12.00
CA LYS A 270 -20.97 5.66 10.93
C LYS A 270 -20.11 4.84 9.96
N LYS A 271 -20.54 3.63 9.67
CA LYS A 271 -19.98 2.84 8.59
C LYS A 271 -20.18 3.58 7.28
N TYR A 272 -19.13 3.60 6.47
CA TYR A 272 -19.20 4.19 5.15
C TYR A 272 -19.92 3.24 4.19
N GLU A 273 -20.69 3.81 3.25
CA GLU A 273 -21.42 3.05 2.22
C GLU A 273 -21.05 3.58 0.84
N TYR A 274 -21.02 2.69 -0.14
CA TYR A 274 -20.90 3.11 -1.53
C TYR A 274 -22.12 3.91 -1.95
N SER A 275 -21.91 4.94 -2.76
CA SER A 275 -23.04 5.70 -3.33
C SER A 275 -23.92 4.80 -4.23
N ILE A 276 -25.19 5.15 -4.36
CA ILE A 276 -26.14 4.45 -5.24
C ILE A 276 -25.61 4.39 -6.67
N GLU A 277 -24.94 5.43 -7.12
CA GLU A 277 -24.35 5.51 -8.46
C GLU A 277 -23.21 4.49 -8.64
N HIS A 278 -22.33 4.32 -7.63
CA HIS A 278 -21.29 3.29 -7.64
C HIS A 278 -21.90 1.88 -7.69
N LEU A 279 -22.93 1.64 -6.87
CA LEU A 279 -23.61 0.35 -6.84
C LEU A 279 -24.26 0.03 -8.19
N ALA A 280 -24.99 0.98 -8.77
CA ALA A 280 -25.63 0.83 -10.07
C ALA A 280 -24.62 0.57 -11.20
N TYR A 281 -23.48 1.26 -11.17
CA TYR A 281 -22.43 1.06 -12.17
C TYR A 281 -21.79 -0.33 -12.09
N CYS A 282 -21.60 -0.86 -10.90
CA CYS A 282 -20.94 -2.15 -10.68
C CYS A 282 -21.91 -3.34 -10.74
N GLN A 283 -23.22 -3.09 -10.75
CA GLN A 283 -24.22 -4.14 -10.82
C GLN A 283 -24.11 -4.94 -12.12
N GLY A 284 -24.04 -6.26 -12.03
CA GLY A 284 -23.92 -7.16 -13.18
C GLY A 284 -22.55 -7.17 -13.85
N CYS A 285 -21.54 -6.48 -13.28
CA CYS A 285 -20.19 -6.50 -13.83
C CYS A 285 -19.54 -7.88 -13.62
N GLU A 286 -19.08 -8.51 -14.71
CA GLU A 286 -18.38 -9.81 -14.68
C GLU A 286 -17.11 -9.81 -13.82
N CYS A 287 -16.41 -8.67 -13.79
CA CYS A 287 -15.18 -8.48 -13.04
C CYS A 287 -15.42 -8.15 -11.55
N LEU A 288 -16.67 -8.10 -11.07
CA LEU A 288 -17.01 -7.60 -9.74
C LEU A 288 -16.24 -8.33 -8.61
N ARG A 289 -16.17 -9.65 -8.68
CA ARG A 289 -15.49 -10.47 -7.65
C ARG A 289 -14.01 -10.15 -7.56
N PHE A 290 -13.35 -9.97 -8.70
CA PHE A 290 -11.93 -9.66 -8.79
C PHE A 290 -11.63 -8.19 -8.43
N CYS A 291 -12.44 -7.27 -8.98
CA CYS A 291 -12.27 -5.83 -8.78
C CYS A 291 -12.75 -5.37 -7.39
N LYS A 292 -13.80 -6.00 -6.82
CA LYS A 292 -14.42 -5.66 -5.53
C LYS A 292 -14.79 -4.18 -5.43
N MET A 293 -15.27 -3.60 -6.52
CA MET A 293 -15.60 -2.18 -6.67
C MET A 293 -14.42 -1.20 -6.52
N GLY A 294 -13.20 -1.69 -6.26
CA GLY A 294 -12.01 -0.86 -6.09
C GLY A 294 -12.03 0.05 -4.86
N CYS A 295 -11.14 1.03 -4.82
CA CYS A 295 -11.03 1.95 -3.70
C CYS A 295 -12.23 2.89 -3.62
N ILE A 296 -12.79 3.04 -2.41
CA ILE A 296 -13.94 3.91 -2.14
C ILE A 296 -13.59 5.40 -2.26
N LEU A 297 -12.31 5.75 -2.06
CA LEU A 297 -11.86 7.13 -2.19
C LEU A 297 -11.71 7.58 -3.65
N MET A 298 -11.65 6.63 -4.59
CA MET A 298 -11.46 6.96 -6.00
C MET A 298 -12.78 7.48 -6.60
N PRO A 299 -12.79 8.69 -7.20
CA PRO A 299 -13.93 9.22 -7.92
C PRO A 299 -14.42 8.26 -9.00
N LEU A 300 -15.74 8.19 -9.21
CA LEU A 300 -16.35 7.23 -10.12
C LEU A 300 -15.85 7.39 -11.56
N ASP A 301 -15.63 8.61 -12.02
CA ASP A 301 -15.16 8.90 -13.38
C ASP A 301 -13.73 8.40 -13.59
N LEU A 302 -12.84 8.58 -12.62
CA LEU A 302 -11.48 8.01 -12.65
C LEU A 302 -11.54 6.48 -12.60
N LYS A 303 -12.45 5.93 -11.79
CA LYS A 303 -12.68 4.50 -11.73
C LYS A 303 -13.11 3.93 -13.08
N ARG A 304 -14.06 4.56 -13.75
CA ARG A 304 -14.52 4.23 -15.12
C ARG A 304 -13.41 4.43 -16.15
N GLY A 305 -12.64 5.49 -16.01
CA GLY A 305 -11.61 5.92 -16.97
C GLY A 305 -10.49 4.89 -17.14
N TYR A 306 -9.79 4.56 -16.07
CA TYR A 306 -8.61 3.66 -16.16
C TYR A 306 -8.74 2.40 -15.29
N PHE A 307 -9.15 2.52 -14.02
CA PHE A 307 -9.10 1.43 -13.06
C PHE A 307 -9.94 0.22 -13.49
N CYS A 308 -11.17 0.44 -13.94
CA CYS A 308 -12.03 -0.64 -14.44
C CYS A 308 -11.45 -1.31 -15.68
N LYS A 309 -10.82 -0.55 -16.56
CA LYS A 309 -10.16 -1.12 -17.77
C LYS A 309 -9.01 -2.03 -17.36
N LEU A 310 -8.13 -1.58 -16.45
CA LEU A 310 -7.03 -2.39 -15.95
C LEU A 310 -7.52 -3.67 -15.27
N LYS A 311 -8.49 -3.56 -14.37
CA LYS A 311 -9.03 -4.71 -13.65
C LYS A 311 -9.71 -5.71 -14.58
N LYS A 312 -10.43 -5.25 -15.60
CA LYS A 312 -11.04 -6.12 -16.63
C LYS A 312 -9.99 -6.82 -17.50
N ALA A 313 -8.94 -6.11 -17.88
CA ALA A 313 -7.83 -6.69 -18.62
C ALA A 313 -7.16 -7.82 -17.82
N LEU A 314 -6.77 -7.54 -16.57
CA LEU A 314 -6.18 -8.55 -15.69
C LEU A 314 -7.13 -9.74 -15.45
N TYR A 315 -8.40 -9.50 -15.23
CA TYR A 315 -9.43 -10.54 -15.03
C TYR A 315 -9.54 -11.47 -16.25
N LYS A 316 -9.58 -10.90 -17.45
CA LYS A 316 -9.63 -11.66 -18.71
C LYS A 316 -8.47 -12.65 -18.83
N TYR A 317 -7.25 -12.22 -18.49
CA TYR A 317 -6.06 -13.09 -18.53
C TYR A 317 -6.09 -14.15 -17.45
N PHE A 318 -6.53 -13.84 -16.26
CA PHE A 318 -6.73 -14.83 -15.20
C PHE A 318 -7.72 -15.91 -15.61
N CYS A 319 -8.87 -15.54 -16.22
CA CYS A 319 -9.84 -16.51 -16.75
C CYS A 319 -9.27 -17.39 -17.85
N ALA A 320 -8.44 -16.83 -18.74
CA ALA A 320 -7.82 -17.60 -19.82
C ALA A 320 -6.81 -18.62 -19.27
N MET A 321 -6.02 -18.20 -18.28
CA MET A 321 -5.01 -19.06 -17.67
C MET A 321 -5.64 -20.16 -16.80
N GLU A 322 -6.70 -19.87 -16.04
CA GLU A 322 -7.43 -20.88 -15.25
C GLU A 322 -7.93 -22.01 -16.17
N LYS A 323 -8.44 -21.66 -17.35
CA LYS A 323 -8.85 -22.66 -18.35
C LYS A 323 -7.68 -23.51 -18.87
N SER A 324 -6.50 -22.92 -19.02
CA SER A 324 -5.31 -23.64 -19.50
C SER A 324 -4.65 -24.51 -18.44
N LEU A 325 -4.82 -24.21 -17.15
CA LEU A 325 -4.30 -25.03 -16.04
C LEU A 325 -5.23 -26.19 -15.66
N LEU A 326 -6.52 -26.15 -16.10
CA LEU A 326 -7.51 -27.19 -15.84
C LEU A 326 -7.66 -28.19 -17.01
N CYS A 327 -7.00 -27.93 -18.15
CA CYS A 327 -6.89 -28.83 -19.29
C CYS A 327 -5.56 -29.58 -19.31
#